data_98942e01b5b51fe96b9afe14da6e9049
#
_entry.id   98942e01b5b51fe96b9afe14da6e9049
#
_cell.length_a   1.000
_cell.length_b   1.000
_cell.length_c   1.000
_cell.angle_alpha   90.00
_cell.angle_beta   90.00
_cell.angle_gamma   90.00
#
_symmetry.space_group_name_H-M   'P 1'
#
loop_
_entity.id
_entity.type
_entity.pdbx_description
1 polymer ?
#
loop_
_entity_poly.entity_id
_entity_poly.type
_entity_poly.pdbx_seq_one_letter_code
_entity_poly.pdbx_strand_id
1 'polypeptide(L)'
;MKQRIVTALILAIVAVCLILLAPTSLFASVLVVVWAVAVWEWTGLIGMRAAQVRIAAVLAVVLAQAGLWSVRDSSLWWAVLVAGVIWWPLALLWMRRYTFSASPTSRNKAIKLLAGLCVLVPAWAALVQLHGETPDGRLWTLFALVLVWAADTFAYFAGSRFGRNKLAPRRSPGKNLDGVWGAL
;
A
#
# COMPACT_ATOMS: atom_id res chain seq x y z
N MET A 1 19.72 -3.85 -16.33
CA MET A 1 18.34 -3.52 -16.76
C MET A 1 17.54 -4.77 -17.13
N LYS A 2 18.06 -5.69 -17.96
CA LYS A 2 17.32 -6.92 -18.41
C LYS A 2 16.73 -7.76 -17.24
N GLN A 3 17.52 -8.05 -16.20
CA GLN A 3 17.03 -8.83 -15.04
C GLN A 3 15.84 -8.19 -14.33
N ARG A 4 15.84 -6.85 -14.14
CA ARG A 4 14.72 -6.15 -13.48
C ARG A 4 13.43 -6.23 -14.29
N ILE A 5 13.53 -6.13 -15.62
CA ILE A 5 12.38 -6.24 -16.52
C ILE A 5 11.82 -7.68 -16.47
N VAL A 6 12.69 -8.67 -16.54
CA VAL A 6 12.28 -10.09 -16.48
C VAL A 6 11.59 -10.40 -15.15
N THR A 7 12.18 -9.96 -14.01
CA THR A 7 11.58 -10.16 -12.69
C THR A 7 10.21 -9.46 -12.59
N ALA A 8 10.09 -8.23 -13.08
CA ALA A 8 8.83 -7.49 -13.07
C ALA A 8 7.74 -8.19 -13.92
N LEU A 9 8.10 -8.70 -15.10
CA LEU A 9 7.16 -9.46 -15.94
C LEU A 9 6.71 -10.76 -15.29
N ILE A 10 7.62 -11.51 -14.68
CA ILE A 10 7.28 -12.75 -13.97
C ILE A 10 6.33 -12.44 -12.81
N LEU A 11 6.64 -11.41 -12.00
CA LEU A 11 5.79 -11.01 -10.88
C LEU A 11 4.42 -10.51 -11.36
N ALA A 12 4.35 -9.80 -12.46
CA ALA A 12 3.08 -9.36 -13.05
C ALA A 12 2.22 -10.54 -13.49
N ILE A 13 2.81 -11.53 -14.18
CA ILE A 13 2.10 -12.75 -14.59
C ILE A 13 1.60 -13.51 -13.36
N VAL A 14 2.45 -13.73 -12.36
CA VAL A 14 2.07 -14.40 -11.11
C VAL A 14 0.92 -13.66 -10.41
N ALA A 15 0.99 -12.32 -10.34
CA ALA A 15 -0.08 -11.52 -9.75
C ALA A 15 -1.40 -11.65 -10.52
N VAL A 16 -1.37 -11.59 -11.85
CA VAL A 16 -2.55 -11.76 -12.70
C VAL A 16 -3.16 -13.17 -12.52
N CYS A 17 -2.33 -14.21 -12.54
CA CYS A 17 -2.78 -15.58 -12.29
C CYS A 17 -3.40 -15.73 -10.90
N LEU A 18 -2.78 -15.15 -9.86
CA LEU A 18 -3.31 -15.18 -8.51
C LEU A 18 -4.68 -14.49 -8.42
N ILE A 19 -4.82 -13.32 -9.04
CA ILE A 19 -6.08 -12.56 -9.02
C ILE A 19 -7.20 -13.30 -9.76
N LEU A 20 -6.91 -13.83 -10.94
CA LEU A 20 -7.95 -14.40 -11.79
C LEU A 20 -8.32 -15.84 -11.41
N LEU A 21 -7.38 -16.64 -10.93
CA LEU A 21 -7.56 -18.09 -10.75
C LEU A 21 -7.72 -18.50 -9.28
N ALA A 22 -7.17 -17.74 -8.32
CA ALA A 22 -7.22 -18.15 -6.93
C ALA A 22 -8.61 -17.90 -6.31
N PRO A 23 -9.05 -18.76 -5.36
CA PRO A 23 -10.16 -18.43 -4.48
C PRO A 23 -9.78 -17.25 -3.58
N THR A 24 -10.78 -16.46 -3.12
CA THR A 24 -10.55 -15.25 -2.32
C THR A 24 -9.76 -15.53 -1.02
N SER A 25 -9.94 -16.70 -0.41
CA SER A 25 -9.17 -17.10 0.77
C SER A 25 -7.67 -17.26 0.49
N LEU A 26 -7.31 -17.87 -0.65
CA LEU A 26 -5.91 -17.99 -1.04
C LEU A 26 -5.32 -16.63 -1.41
N PHE A 27 -6.07 -15.81 -2.17
CA PHE A 27 -5.68 -14.45 -2.50
C PHE A 27 -5.41 -13.63 -1.22
N ALA A 28 -6.33 -13.64 -0.25
CA ALA A 28 -6.18 -12.96 1.02
C ALA A 28 -4.93 -13.44 1.79
N SER A 29 -4.67 -14.75 1.81
CA SER A 29 -3.52 -15.35 2.50
C SER A 29 -2.19 -14.95 1.86
N VAL A 30 -2.11 -14.92 0.54
CA VAL A 30 -0.91 -14.45 -0.17
C VAL A 30 -0.69 -12.95 0.09
N LEU A 31 -1.75 -12.17 0.11
CA LEU A 31 -1.65 -10.76 0.47
C LEU A 31 -1.13 -10.56 1.90
N VAL A 32 -1.50 -11.41 2.88
CA VAL A 32 -0.93 -11.33 4.25
C VAL A 32 0.60 -11.43 4.20
N VAL A 33 1.16 -12.31 3.37
CA VAL A 33 2.62 -12.44 3.23
C VAL A 33 3.23 -11.16 2.63
N VAL A 34 2.62 -10.62 1.58
CA VAL A 34 3.07 -9.36 0.95
C VAL A 34 3.02 -8.21 1.96
N TRP A 35 1.94 -8.13 2.75
CA TRP A 35 1.76 -7.12 3.79
C TRP A 35 2.75 -7.28 4.94
N ALA A 36 3.11 -8.51 5.31
CA ALA A 36 4.16 -8.77 6.29
C ALA A 36 5.51 -8.17 5.86
N VAL A 37 5.87 -8.32 4.58
CA VAL A 37 7.06 -7.68 4.01
C VAL A 37 6.92 -6.15 4.02
N ALA A 38 5.77 -5.61 3.63
CA ALA A 38 5.53 -4.18 3.64
C ALA A 38 5.64 -3.57 5.05
N VAL A 39 5.12 -4.25 6.08
CA VAL A 39 5.26 -3.84 7.50
C VAL A 39 6.71 -3.91 7.94
N TRP A 40 7.43 -4.95 7.55
CA TRP A 40 8.85 -5.08 7.84
C TRP A 40 9.64 -3.89 7.26
N GLU A 41 9.41 -3.53 6.02
CA GLU A 41 10.06 -2.38 5.40
C GLU A 41 9.64 -1.05 6.05
N TRP A 42 8.33 -0.88 6.28
CA TRP A 42 7.80 0.30 6.96
C TRP A 42 8.44 0.54 8.32
N THR A 43 8.58 -0.49 9.14
CA THR A 43 9.23 -0.39 10.46
C THR A 43 10.71 0.00 10.34
N GLY A 44 11.40 -0.46 9.30
CA GLY A 44 12.76 -0.02 8.97
C GLY A 44 12.83 1.47 8.61
N LEU A 45 11.92 1.94 7.75
CA LEU A 45 11.84 3.34 7.31
C LEU A 45 11.57 4.32 8.47
N ILE A 46 10.76 3.94 9.45
CA ILE A 46 10.51 4.77 10.63
C ILE A 46 11.62 4.69 11.68
N GLY A 47 12.68 3.93 11.41
CA GLY A 47 13.87 3.85 12.24
C GLY A 47 13.75 2.90 13.43
N MET A 48 12.93 1.85 13.33
CA MET A 48 12.94 0.74 14.30
C MET A 48 14.09 -0.21 13.96
N ARG A 49 15.12 -0.25 14.82
CA ARG A 49 16.34 -1.05 14.57
C ARG A 49 16.29 -2.44 15.21
N ALA A 50 15.59 -2.59 16.34
CA ALA A 50 15.51 -3.86 17.06
C ALA A 50 14.64 -4.86 16.28
N ALA A 51 15.20 -6.00 15.91
CA ALA A 51 14.51 -7.04 15.15
C ALA A 51 13.24 -7.55 15.87
N GLN A 52 13.31 -7.69 17.20
CA GLN A 52 12.19 -8.15 18.03
C GLN A 52 10.97 -7.21 17.89
N VAL A 53 11.20 -5.88 17.89
CA VAL A 53 10.13 -4.88 17.73
C VAL A 53 9.51 -4.95 16.33
N ARG A 54 10.35 -5.16 15.32
CA ARG A 54 9.88 -5.29 13.92
C ARG A 54 9.08 -6.58 13.73
N ILE A 55 9.55 -7.69 14.28
CA ILE A 55 8.83 -8.97 14.26
C ILE A 55 7.49 -8.82 15.00
N ALA A 56 7.47 -8.20 16.18
CA ALA A 56 6.24 -7.97 16.92
C ALA A 56 5.23 -7.13 16.12
N ALA A 57 5.69 -6.10 15.40
CA ALA A 57 4.83 -5.29 14.53
C ALA A 57 4.24 -6.12 13.36
N VAL A 58 5.06 -6.95 12.72
CA VAL A 58 4.60 -7.87 11.66
C VAL A 58 3.56 -8.84 12.20
N LEU A 59 3.85 -9.50 13.33
CA LEU A 59 2.92 -10.46 13.95
C LEU A 59 1.60 -9.78 14.34
N ALA A 60 1.65 -8.56 14.90
CA ALA A 60 0.46 -7.80 15.25
C ALA A 60 -0.43 -7.53 14.04
N VAL A 61 0.15 -7.16 12.89
CA VAL A 61 -0.60 -6.93 11.64
C VAL A 61 -1.16 -8.23 11.09
N VAL A 62 -0.39 -9.31 11.06
CA VAL A 62 -0.86 -10.62 10.60
C VAL A 62 -2.04 -11.11 11.46
N LEU A 63 -1.94 -11.00 12.79
CA LEU A 63 -3.02 -11.35 13.70
C LEU A 63 -4.24 -10.44 13.53
N ALA A 64 -4.05 -9.14 13.32
CA ALA A 64 -5.14 -8.22 13.03
C ALA A 64 -5.86 -8.57 11.73
N GLN A 65 -5.14 -8.93 10.67
CA GLN A 65 -5.72 -9.37 9.40
C GLN A 65 -6.47 -10.71 9.55
N ALA A 66 -5.91 -11.68 10.29
CA ALA A 66 -6.58 -12.95 10.57
C ALA A 66 -7.85 -12.76 11.40
N GLY A 67 -7.80 -11.92 12.44
CA GLY A 67 -8.98 -11.55 13.23
C GLY A 67 -10.03 -10.81 12.41
N LEU A 68 -9.60 -9.88 11.56
CA LEU A 68 -10.49 -9.14 10.67
C LEU A 68 -11.15 -10.06 9.64
N TRP A 69 -10.43 -11.03 9.10
CA TRP A 69 -10.98 -12.06 8.21
C TRP A 69 -12.11 -12.87 8.86
N SER A 70 -11.99 -13.22 10.16
CA SER A 70 -13.01 -13.97 10.87
C SER A 70 -14.32 -13.20 11.09
N VAL A 71 -14.27 -11.86 10.99
CA VAL A 71 -15.42 -10.96 11.16
C VAL A 71 -15.78 -10.20 9.88
N ARG A 72 -15.39 -10.72 8.73
CA ARG A 72 -15.56 -10.04 7.42
C ARG A 72 -17.01 -9.69 7.07
N ASP A 73 -17.98 -10.45 7.61
CA ASP A 73 -19.40 -10.21 7.37
C ASP A 73 -20.03 -9.26 8.39
N SER A 74 -19.21 -8.66 9.27
CA SER A 74 -19.67 -7.76 10.34
C SER A 74 -19.53 -6.28 9.98
N SER A 75 -20.18 -5.43 10.79
CA SER A 75 -20.02 -3.97 10.71
C SER A 75 -18.58 -3.49 10.96
N LEU A 76 -17.78 -4.27 11.71
CA LEU A 76 -16.36 -3.95 11.96
C LEU A 76 -15.53 -3.95 10.67
N TRP A 77 -15.79 -4.88 9.77
CA TRP A 77 -15.11 -4.92 8.47
C TRP A 77 -15.36 -3.62 7.68
N TRP A 78 -16.61 -3.20 7.59
CA TRP A 78 -16.99 -1.96 6.91
C TRP A 78 -16.42 -0.73 7.61
N ALA A 79 -16.40 -0.72 8.94
CA ALA A 79 -15.79 0.37 9.70
C ALA A 79 -14.29 0.53 9.39
N VAL A 80 -13.55 -0.56 9.20
CA VAL A 80 -12.14 -0.52 8.80
C VAL A 80 -11.97 0.06 7.39
N LEU A 81 -12.84 -0.31 6.44
CA LEU A 81 -12.80 0.25 5.09
C LEU A 81 -13.07 1.76 5.10
N VAL A 82 -14.12 2.19 5.82
CA VAL A 82 -14.45 3.62 5.98
C VAL A 82 -13.32 4.39 6.66
N ALA A 83 -12.72 3.83 7.71
CA ALA A 83 -11.57 4.42 8.38
C ALA A 83 -10.37 4.61 7.41
N GLY A 84 -10.15 3.64 6.52
CA GLY A 84 -9.15 3.76 5.46
C GLY A 84 -9.42 4.93 4.50
N VAL A 85 -10.66 5.14 4.10
CA VAL A 85 -11.04 6.29 3.26
C VAL A 85 -10.82 7.61 3.99
N ILE A 86 -11.26 7.70 5.25
CA ILE A 86 -11.10 8.91 6.09
C ILE A 86 -9.62 9.21 6.36
N TRP A 87 -8.79 8.19 6.43
CA TRP A 87 -7.36 8.36 6.67
C TRP A 87 -6.67 9.21 5.58
N TRP A 88 -7.05 9.12 4.31
CA TRP A 88 -6.37 9.81 3.22
C TRP A 88 -6.42 11.33 3.29
N PRO A 89 -7.57 11.99 3.54
CA PRO A 89 -7.60 13.43 3.80
C PRO A 89 -6.74 13.83 5.01
N LEU A 90 -6.74 13.03 6.08
CA LEU A 90 -5.91 13.28 7.26
C LEU A 90 -4.41 13.16 6.94
N ALA A 91 -4.02 12.17 6.15
CA ALA A 91 -2.65 12.01 5.67
C ALA A 91 -2.20 13.21 4.79
N LEU A 92 -3.09 13.72 3.94
CA LEU A 92 -2.82 14.93 3.15
C LEU A 92 -2.60 16.15 4.04
N LEU A 93 -3.42 16.34 5.07
CA LEU A 93 -3.24 17.41 6.06
C LEU A 93 -1.93 17.25 6.84
N TRP A 94 -1.58 16.03 7.22
CA TRP A 94 -0.30 15.74 7.88
C TRP A 94 0.88 16.08 6.95
N MET A 95 0.82 15.72 5.70
CA MET A 95 1.88 16.04 4.74
C MET A 95 2.10 17.55 4.57
N ARG A 96 1.09 18.38 4.75
CA ARG A 96 1.26 19.84 4.74
C ARG A 96 2.13 20.31 5.90
N ARG A 97 2.05 19.65 7.06
CA ARG A 97 2.87 19.93 8.26
C ARG A 97 3.97 18.89 8.40
N TYR A 98 4.89 18.82 7.44
CA TYR A 98 5.93 17.77 7.34
C TYR A 98 6.89 17.73 8.55
N THR A 99 6.98 18.80 9.33
CA THR A 99 7.77 18.85 10.58
C THR A 99 7.10 18.08 11.72
N PHE A 100 5.78 17.86 11.63
CA PHE A 100 5.05 17.09 12.63
C PHE A 100 5.55 15.64 12.62
N SER A 101 5.94 15.17 13.79
CA SER A 101 6.49 13.82 13.98
C SER A 101 7.82 13.55 13.23
N ALA A 102 8.57 14.57 12.78
CA ALA A 102 9.81 14.39 12.03
C ALA A 102 10.95 13.81 12.87
N SER A 103 11.06 14.22 14.15
CA SER A 103 12.15 13.77 15.04
C SER A 103 12.05 12.26 15.37
N PRO A 104 13.20 11.57 15.58
CA PRO A 104 13.25 10.11 15.76
C PRO A 104 12.95 9.65 17.20
N THR A 105 12.00 10.33 17.89
CA THR A 105 11.57 9.96 19.25
C THR A 105 10.70 8.70 19.23
N SER A 106 10.63 7.98 20.36
CA SER A 106 9.79 6.78 20.51
C SER A 106 8.31 7.10 20.24
N ARG A 107 7.82 8.26 20.72
CA ARG A 107 6.46 8.74 20.45
C ARG A 107 6.22 8.91 18.95
N ASN A 108 7.13 9.54 18.24
CA ASN A 108 6.98 9.79 16.82
C ASN A 108 7.07 8.49 15.99
N LYS A 109 7.88 7.51 16.44
CA LYS A 109 7.89 6.18 15.83
C LYS A 109 6.54 5.46 16.01
N ALA A 110 5.94 5.56 17.20
CA ALA A 110 4.61 4.98 17.44
C ALA A 110 3.53 5.64 16.56
N ILE A 111 3.54 6.99 16.44
CA ILE A 111 2.62 7.71 15.55
C ILE A 111 2.78 7.26 14.08
N LYS A 112 4.01 7.13 13.61
CA LYS A 112 4.30 6.65 12.25
C LYS A 112 3.90 5.18 12.06
N LEU A 113 4.06 4.34 13.09
CA LEU A 113 3.59 2.96 13.03
C LEU A 113 2.06 2.91 12.89
N LEU A 114 1.33 3.68 13.70
CA LEU A 114 -0.12 3.79 13.59
C LEU A 114 -0.55 4.30 12.20
N ALA A 115 0.15 5.30 11.67
CA ALA A 115 -0.09 5.77 10.30
C ALA A 115 0.07 4.66 9.26
N GLY A 116 1.11 3.83 9.38
CA GLY A 116 1.28 2.66 8.52
C GLY A 116 0.14 1.64 8.65
N LEU A 117 -0.34 1.39 9.87
CA LEU A 117 -1.50 0.51 10.09
C LEU A 117 -2.78 1.06 9.44
N CYS A 118 -3.02 2.37 9.55
CA CYS A 118 -4.16 3.04 8.91
C CYS A 118 -4.12 2.99 7.37
N VAL A 119 -2.96 2.75 6.77
CA VAL A 119 -2.82 2.53 5.32
C VAL A 119 -2.92 1.04 5.00
N LEU A 120 -2.12 0.23 5.67
CA LEU A 120 -1.91 -1.17 5.27
C LEU A 120 -3.12 -2.07 5.57
N VAL A 121 -3.74 -1.94 6.75
CA VAL A 121 -4.85 -2.83 7.12
C VAL A 121 -6.09 -2.58 6.26
N PRO A 122 -6.57 -1.33 6.08
CA PRO A 122 -7.71 -1.08 5.20
C PRO A 122 -7.42 -1.41 3.72
N ALA A 123 -6.19 -1.21 3.24
CA ALA A 123 -5.83 -1.55 1.86
C ALA A 123 -5.91 -3.05 1.60
N TRP A 124 -5.45 -3.88 2.57
CA TRP A 124 -5.63 -5.33 2.49
C TRP A 124 -7.11 -5.71 2.48
N ALA A 125 -7.89 -5.16 3.41
CA ALA A 125 -9.32 -5.44 3.51
C ALA A 125 -10.06 -5.03 2.23
N ALA A 126 -9.73 -3.87 1.64
CA ALA A 126 -10.35 -3.38 0.42
C ALA A 126 -10.06 -4.28 -0.79
N LEU A 127 -8.82 -4.76 -0.95
CA LEU A 127 -8.48 -5.69 -2.03
C LEU A 127 -9.19 -7.03 -1.88
N VAL A 128 -9.26 -7.54 -0.65
CA VAL A 128 -9.95 -8.80 -0.35
C VAL A 128 -11.45 -8.67 -0.59
N GLN A 129 -12.05 -7.55 -0.15
CA GLN A 129 -13.47 -7.26 -0.39
C GLN A 129 -13.76 -7.19 -1.89
N LEU A 130 -13.01 -6.38 -2.62
CA LEU A 130 -13.19 -6.20 -4.05
C LEU A 130 -13.09 -7.53 -4.82
N HIS A 131 -12.14 -8.38 -4.43
CA HIS A 131 -11.92 -9.69 -5.07
C HIS A 131 -13.08 -10.67 -4.84
N GLY A 132 -13.75 -10.61 -3.69
CA GLY A 132 -14.77 -11.57 -3.27
C GLY A 132 -16.23 -11.10 -3.39
N GLU A 133 -16.47 -9.80 -3.60
CA GLU A 133 -17.82 -9.20 -3.48
C GLU A 133 -18.80 -9.65 -4.57
N THR A 134 -18.34 -9.74 -5.80
CA THR A 134 -19.20 -10.04 -6.95
C THR A 134 -18.57 -11.14 -7.83
N PRO A 135 -19.35 -11.77 -8.73
CA PRO A 135 -18.80 -12.69 -9.72
C PRO A 135 -17.63 -12.08 -10.52
N ASP A 136 -17.68 -10.77 -10.80
CA ASP A 136 -16.67 -10.03 -11.54
C ASP A 136 -15.60 -9.38 -10.62
N GLY A 137 -15.63 -9.64 -9.32
CA GLY A 137 -14.74 -9.04 -8.34
C GLY A 137 -13.25 -9.22 -8.66
N ARG A 138 -12.90 -10.35 -9.24
CA ARG A 138 -11.54 -10.64 -9.73
C ARG A 138 -11.13 -9.68 -10.85
N LEU A 139 -12.02 -9.42 -11.79
CA LEU A 139 -11.77 -8.46 -12.88
C LEU A 139 -11.67 -7.03 -12.35
N TRP A 140 -12.52 -6.66 -11.41
CA TRP A 140 -12.43 -5.36 -10.76
C TRP A 140 -11.13 -5.19 -9.96
N THR A 141 -10.67 -6.24 -9.27
CA THR A 141 -9.37 -6.24 -8.58
C THR A 141 -8.22 -6.07 -9.58
N LEU A 142 -8.25 -6.80 -10.68
CA LEU A 142 -7.25 -6.67 -11.72
C LEU A 142 -7.28 -5.27 -12.34
N PHE A 143 -8.46 -4.76 -12.66
CA PHE A 143 -8.63 -3.41 -13.20
C PHE A 143 -8.03 -2.34 -12.27
N ALA A 144 -8.33 -2.40 -10.97
CA ALA A 144 -7.80 -1.46 -9.98
C ALA A 144 -6.27 -1.48 -9.93
N LEU A 145 -5.66 -2.67 -9.95
CA LEU A 145 -4.20 -2.79 -9.94
C LEU A 145 -3.56 -2.35 -11.25
N VAL A 146 -4.15 -2.71 -12.40
CA VAL A 146 -3.68 -2.26 -13.72
C VAL A 146 -3.75 -0.75 -13.84
N LEU A 147 -4.80 -0.12 -13.31
CA LEU A 147 -4.94 1.34 -13.28
C LEU A 147 -3.78 1.99 -12.52
N VAL A 148 -3.42 1.46 -11.34
CA VAL A 148 -2.28 1.96 -10.55
C VAL A 148 -0.97 1.75 -11.30
N TRP A 149 -0.74 0.56 -11.87
CA TRP A 149 0.48 0.26 -12.63
C TRP A 149 0.60 1.15 -13.88
N ALA A 150 -0.50 1.40 -14.57
CA ALA A 150 -0.54 2.30 -15.72
C ALA A 150 -0.22 3.74 -15.30
N ALA A 151 -0.87 4.25 -14.24
CA ALA A 151 -0.63 5.57 -13.70
C ALA A 151 0.85 5.76 -13.31
N ASP A 152 1.45 4.82 -12.58
CA ASP A 152 2.87 4.87 -12.20
C ASP A 152 3.80 4.83 -13.43
N THR A 153 3.48 4.00 -14.41
CA THR A 153 4.26 3.87 -15.65
C THR A 153 4.20 5.16 -16.46
N PHE A 154 3.02 5.71 -16.68
CA PHE A 154 2.86 6.97 -17.41
C PHE A 154 3.46 8.14 -16.66
N ALA A 155 3.30 8.21 -15.32
CA ALA A 155 3.97 9.21 -14.49
C ALA A 155 5.50 9.16 -14.66
N TYR A 156 6.07 7.96 -14.67
CA TYR A 156 7.50 7.77 -14.86
C TYR A 156 7.96 8.25 -16.24
N PHE A 157 7.28 7.84 -17.31
CA PHE A 157 7.66 8.23 -18.67
C PHE A 157 7.47 9.72 -18.92
N ALA A 158 6.34 10.31 -18.52
CA ALA A 158 6.10 11.73 -18.64
C ALA A 158 7.10 12.55 -17.81
N GLY A 159 7.31 12.16 -16.55
CA GLY A 159 8.26 12.83 -15.67
C GLY A 159 9.71 12.74 -16.11
N SER A 160 10.13 11.61 -16.71
CA SER A 160 11.50 11.43 -17.21
C SER A 160 11.76 12.17 -18.51
N ARG A 161 10.75 12.28 -19.39
CA ARG A 161 10.92 12.90 -20.72
C ARG A 161 10.63 14.40 -20.73
N PHE A 162 9.64 14.84 -19.97
CA PHE A 162 9.14 16.22 -20.01
C PHE A 162 9.34 16.98 -18.69
N GLY A 163 9.78 16.31 -17.62
CA GLY A 163 9.84 16.83 -16.26
C GLY A 163 10.76 18.04 -16.09
N ARG A 164 10.19 19.25 -16.21
CA ARG A 164 10.88 20.53 -16.00
C ARG A 164 10.60 21.10 -14.62
N ASN A 165 9.35 21.03 -14.15
CA ASN A 165 8.90 21.64 -12.91
C ASN A 165 8.83 20.60 -11.79
N LYS A 166 9.60 20.80 -10.71
CA LYS A 166 9.61 19.88 -9.57
C LYS A 166 8.34 20.04 -8.75
N LEU A 167 7.66 18.92 -8.42
CA LEU A 167 6.43 18.89 -7.62
C LEU A 167 6.70 19.29 -6.17
N ALA A 168 7.74 18.75 -5.56
CA ALA A 168 8.08 18.98 -4.17
C ALA A 168 9.60 18.89 -3.95
N PRO A 169 10.39 19.96 -4.27
CA PRO A 169 11.85 19.92 -4.26
C PRO A 169 12.46 19.46 -2.93
N ARG A 170 11.85 19.85 -1.82
CA ARG A 170 12.31 19.52 -0.46
C ARG A 170 11.91 18.11 0.03
N ARG A 171 10.91 17.46 -0.57
CA ARG A 171 10.36 16.17 -0.12
C ARG A 171 10.69 15.02 -1.08
N SER A 172 10.62 15.29 -2.37
CA SER A 172 10.89 14.32 -3.42
C SER A 172 11.51 15.02 -4.63
N PRO A 173 12.85 15.17 -4.66
CA PRO A 173 13.55 15.91 -5.71
C PRO A 173 13.43 15.27 -7.09
N GLY A 174 13.05 13.98 -7.16
CA GLY A 174 12.85 13.26 -8.42
C GLY A 174 11.45 13.37 -9.03
N LYS A 175 10.45 13.89 -8.28
CA LYS A 175 9.07 13.99 -8.79
C LYS A 175 8.81 15.36 -9.44
N ASN A 176 8.20 15.32 -10.64
CA ASN A 176 7.88 16.47 -11.45
C ASN A 176 6.35 16.62 -11.61
N LEU A 177 5.88 17.85 -11.83
CA LEU A 177 4.46 18.13 -12.13
C LEU A 177 4.02 17.43 -13.42
N ASP A 178 4.91 17.41 -14.42
CA ASP A 178 4.65 16.75 -15.71
C ASP A 178 4.41 15.24 -15.54
N GLY A 179 5.05 14.60 -14.54
CA GLY A 179 4.77 13.22 -14.17
C GLY A 179 3.37 13.02 -13.56
N VAL A 180 2.86 14.01 -12.81
CA VAL A 180 1.47 13.95 -12.28
C VAL A 180 0.46 14.02 -13.41
N TRP A 181 0.67 14.93 -14.37
CA TRP A 181 -0.19 15.03 -15.57
C TRP A 181 -0.14 13.76 -16.43
N GLY A 182 1.00 13.10 -16.47
CA GLY A 182 1.12 11.82 -17.18
C GLY A 182 0.42 10.65 -16.49
N ALA A 183 0.07 10.76 -15.21
CA ALA A 183 -0.64 9.73 -14.45
C ALA A 183 -2.18 9.90 -14.50
N LEU A 184 -2.67 11.06 -14.93
CA LEU A 184 -4.11 11.38 -15.10
C LEU A 184 -4.57 11.06 -16.51
#